data_5c589612e2f61f26e090b2434902faa8
#
_entry.id   5c589612e2f61f26e090b2434902faa8
#
_cell.length_a   1.000
_cell.length_b   1.000
_cell.length_c   1.000
_cell.angle_alpha   90.00
_cell.angle_beta   90.00
_cell.angle_gamma   90.00
#
_symmetry.space_group_name_H-M   'P 1'
#
loop_
_entity.id
_entity.type
_entity.pdbx_description
1 polymer ?
#
loop_
_entity_poly.entity_id
_entity_poly.type
_entity_poly.pdbx_seq_one_letter_code
_entity_poly.pdbx_strand_id
1 'polypeptide(L)'
;MSRLFALLSVWPLAVLHPLGSLLGWLAYLLSPSYRGRLKAHTQAVGMRTWQRWQAVAHAGKMVGELPRLWGRPRDLPLGKTVQWVHAEAVSQALSEGRGLLLLTPHLGCFEITAQAYAERFGADKPITALYRPAKQAWLAEMMKASRNRPGMLTSPATLSGVRQMLRALKKGETVGLLPDQVPPEGMGVWADFFGRRAYTMTMAAKLVAQTQCAVVLLRGERLGLWARWQRGCDYVVHASRVPHEVEKVLASGDTAQSAAAVNRLMEDMIMQAPEQYLWGYNRYKPPRAEMLTTATGGQAPT
;
A
#
# COMPACT_ATOMS: atom_id res chain seq x y z
N MET A 1 5.00 -24.44 8.39
CA MET A 1 4.50 -23.07 8.15
C MET A 1 3.46 -23.02 7.04
N SER A 2 3.69 -23.62 5.85
CA SER A 2 2.71 -23.66 4.75
C SER A 2 1.37 -24.33 5.11
N ARG A 3 1.39 -25.44 5.88
CA ARG A 3 0.17 -26.15 6.32
C ARG A 3 -0.71 -25.31 7.24
N LEU A 4 -0.12 -24.57 8.19
CA LEU A 4 -0.86 -23.66 9.07
C LEU A 4 -1.49 -22.51 8.25
N PHE A 5 -0.76 -21.96 7.30
CA PHE A 5 -1.27 -20.89 6.45
C PHE A 5 -2.44 -21.39 5.57
N ALA A 6 -2.32 -22.59 5.00
CA ALA A 6 -3.40 -23.23 4.24
C ALA A 6 -4.63 -23.49 5.13
N LEU A 7 -4.44 -23.93 6.37
CA LEU A 7 -5.54 -24.11 7.33
C LEU A 7 -6.23 -22.77 7.63
N LEU A 8 -5.46 -21.70 7.89
CA LEU A 8 -6.01 -20.39 8.18
C LEU A 8 -6.70 -19.75 6.97
N SER A 9 -6.33 -20.12 5.75
CA SER A 9 -6.90 -19.54 4.53
C SER A 9 -8.39 -19.83 4.35
N VAL A 10 -8.91 -20.90 4.92
CA VAL A 10 -10.34 -21.28 4.87
C VAL A 10 -11.15 -20.70 6.02
N TRP A 11 -10.50 -20.10 7.02
CA TRP A 11 -11.19 -19.53 8.17
C TRP A 11 -11.92 -18.24 7.83
N PRO A 12 -13.11 -18.00 8.42
CA PRO A 12 -13.84 -16.77 8.19
C PRO A 12 -13.11 -15.56 8.81
N LEU A 13 -13.22 -14.39 8.18
CA LEU A 13 -12.63 -13.16 8.70
C LEU A 13 -13.17 -12.77 10.08
N ALA A 14 -14.37 -13.23 10.43
CA ALA A 14 -14.94 -13.06 11.77
C ALA A 14 -14.08 -13.72 12.87
N VAL A 15 -13.28 -14.73 12.53
CA VAL A 15 -12.31 -15.39 13.42
C VAL A 15 -10.91 -14.83 13.23
N LEU A 16 -10.48 -14.61 11.98
CA LEU A 16 -9.13 -14.13 11.69
C LEU A 16 -8.89 -12.70 12.19
N HIS A 17 -9.88 -11.81 12.15
CA HIS A 17 -9.74 -10.43 12.63
C HIS A 17 -9.54 -10.33 14.15
N PRO A 18 -10.33 -11.00 15.02
CA PRO A 18 -10.04 -11.04 16.46
C PRO A 18 -8.66 -11.63 16.78
N LEU A 19 -8.27 -12.74 16.14
CA LEU A 19 -6.94 -13.33 16.33
C LEU A 19 -5.83 -12.38 15.87
N GLY A 20 -6.02 -11.76 14.71
CA GLY A 20 -5.11 -10.73 14.22
C GLY A 20 -5.00 -9.55 15.20
N SER A 21 -6.14 -9.07 15.73
CA SER A 21 -6.14 -8.00 16.74
C SER A 21 -5.33 -8.38 17.98
N LEU A 22 -5.49 -9.61 18.47
CA LEU A 22 -4.71 -10.13 19.58
C LEU A 22 -3.19 -10.10 19.27
N LEU A 23 -2.79 -10.54 18.07
CA LEU A 23 -1.40 -10.47 17.63
C LEU A 23 -0.88 -9.03 17.57
N GLY A 24 -1.70 -8.09 17.10
CA GLY A 24 -1.37 -6.67 17.10
C GLY A 24 -1.11 -6.12 18.50
N TRP A 25 -1.95 -6.48 19.47
CA TRP A 25 -1.79 -6.10 20.87
C TRP A 25 -0.57 -6.77 21.51
N LEU A 26 -0.31 -8.05 21.23
CA LEU A 26 0.90 -8.73 21.70
C LEU A 26 2.15 -8.04 21.15
N ALA A 27 2.20 -7.71 19.87
CA ALA A 27 3.31 -6.97 19.28
C ALA A 27 3.50 -5.58 19.93
N TYR A 28 2.41 -4.87 20.22
CA TYR A 28 2.44 -3.57 20.90
C TYR A 28 2.97 -3.67 22.34
N LEU A 29 2.57 -4.69 23.09
CA LEU A 29 2.99 -4.88 24.47
C LEU A 29 4.45 -5.37 24.56
N LEU A 30 4.84 -6.30 23.69
CA LEU A 30 6.16 -6.95 23.74
C LEU A 30 7.27 -6.15 23.05
N SER A 31 6.95 -5.20 22.16
CA SER A 31 7.95 -4.42 21.43
C SER A 31 7.92 -2.94 21.81
N PRO A 32 8.81 -2.47 22.72
CA PRO A 32 8.88 -1.06 23.10
C PRO A 32 9.14 -0.13 21.90
N SER A 33 9.97 -0.56 20.95
CA SER A 33 10.29 0.25 19.77
C SER A 33 9.09 0.38 18.81
N TYR A 34 8.31 -0.67 18.63
CA TYR A 34 7.05 -0.62 17.86
C TYR A 34 6.04 0.29 18.55
N ARG A 35 5.82 0.11 19.85
CA ARG A 35 4.94 0.92 20.67
C ARG A 35 5.30 2.40 20.64
N GLY A 36 6.60 2.71 20.81
CA GLY A 36 7.12 4.09 20.78
C GLY A 36 6.84 4.76 19.41
N ARG A 37 7.13 4.07 18.31
CA ARG A 37 6.86 4.60 16.96
C ARG A 37 5.37 4.83 16.72
N LEU A 38 4.53 3.83 16.98
CA LEU A 38 3.08 3.95 16.79
C LEU A 38 2.52 5.12 17.62
N LYS A 39 2.94 5.26 18.89
CA LYS A 39 2.52 6.37 19.75
C LYS A 39 2.97 7.71 19.17
N ALA A 40 4.24 7.85 18.80
CA ALA A 40 4.80 9.09 18.27
C ALA A 40 4.13 9.52 16.95
N HIS A 41 3.92 8.57 16.03
CA HIS A 41 3.32 8.87 14.73
C HIS A 41 1.83 9.26 14.87
N THR A 42 1.07 8.54 15.69
CA THR A 42 -0.36 8.82 15.89
C THR A 42 -0.60 10.11 16.70
N GLN A 43 0.31 10.46 17.62
CA GLN A 43 0.26 11.73 18.33
C GLN A 43 0.56 12.92 17.41
N ALA A 44 1.53 12.78 16.50
CA ALA A 44 1.89 13.83 15.56
C ALA A 44 0.72 14.26 14.64
N VAL A 45 -0.21 13.35 14.37
CA VAL A 45 -1.41 13.64 13.56
C VAL A 45 -2.67 13.86 14.40
N GLY A 46 -2.54 14.06 15.69
CA GLY A 46 -3.65 14.40 16.59
C GLY A 46 -4.66 13.27 16.84
N MET A 47 -4.30 12.01 16.60
CA MET A 47 -5.22 10.89 16.86
C MET A 47 -5.58 10.77 18.34
N ARG A 48 -6.87 10.61 18.61
CA ARG A 48 -7.39 10.34 19.95
C ARG A 48 -6.90 8.97 20.45
N THR A 49 -6.82 8.78 21.75
CA THR A 49 -6.33 7.53 22.37
C THR A 49 -7.09 6.29 21.89
N TRP A 50 -8.42 6.37 21.78
CA TRP A 50 -9.22 5.25 21.29
C TRP A 50 -8.95 4.88 19.82
N GLN A 51 -8.71 5.87 18.93
CA GLN A 51 -8.30 5.64 17.54
C GLN A 51 -6.93 4.96 17.48
N ARG A 52 -6.00 5.37 18.37
CA ARG A 52 -4.68 4.72 18.48
C ARG A 52 -4.81 3.25 18.88
N TRP A 53 -5.69 2.93 19.83
CA TRP A 53 -5.97 1.54 20.21
C TRP A 53 -6.57 0.73 19.05
N GLN A 54 -7.47 1.34 18.30
CA GLN A 54 -7.98 0.72 17.08
C GLN A 54 -6.84 0.49 16.05
N ALA A 55 -5.89 1.42 15.90
CA ALA A 55 -4.75 1.26 15.00
C ALA A 55 -3.87 0.05 15.39
N VAL A 56 -3.67 -0.20 16.69
CA VAL A 56 -2.99 -1.42 17.16
C VAL A 56 -3.72 -2.67 16.70
N ALA A 57 -5.04 -2.72 16.90
CA ALA A 57 -5.87 -3.85 16.49
C ALA A 57 -5.89 -4.02 14.96
N HIS A 58 -6.03 -2.93 14.21
CA HIS A 58 -6.06 -2.97 12.75
C HIS A 58 -4.72 -3.38 12.13
N ALA A 59 -3.59 -3.01 12.71
CA ALA A 59 -2.28 -3.50 12.28
C ALA A 59 -2.17 -5.03 12.39
N GLY A 60 -2.74 -5.59 13.46
CA GLY A 60 -2.82 -7.05 13.62
C GLY A 60 -3.82 -7.71 12.67
N LYS A 61 -5.01 -7.11 12.45
CA LYS A 61 -5.99 -7.60 11.47
C LYS A 61 -5.42 -7.68 10.06
N MET A 62 -4.60 -6.69 9.66
CA MET A 62 -3.92 -6.68 8.37
C MET A 62 -3.05 -7.93 8.17
N VAL A 63 -2.34 -8.37 9.20
CA VAL A 63 -1.56 -9.62 9.16
C VAL A 63 -2.47 -10.85 9.19
N GLY A 64 -3.50 -10.81 10.04
CA GLY A 64 -4.44 -11.92 10.23
C GLY A 64 -5.27 -12.27 8.99
N GLU A 65 -5.52 -11.31 8.09
CA GLU A 65 -6.28 -11.55 6.85
C GLU A 65 -5.44 -12.10 5.69
N LEU A 66 -4.10 -11.99 5.76
CA LEU A 66 -3.21 -12.45 4.68
C LEU A 66 -3.40 -13.92 4.29
N PRO A 67 -3.58 -14.89 5.23
CA PRO A 67 -3.82 -16.27 4.85
C PRO A 67 -5.02 -16.43 3.93
N ARG A 68 -6.13 -15.76 4.25
CA ARG A 68 -7.36 -15.82 3.45
C ARG A 68 -7.20 -15.15 2.08
N LEU A 69 -6.51 -14.01 2.02
CA LEU A 69 -6.31 -13.27 0.77
C LEU A 69 -5.33 -13.98 -0.17
N TRP A 70 -4.23 -14.50 0.36
CA TRP A 70 -3.19 -15.14 -0.42
C TRP A 70 -3.49 -16.61 -0.73
N GLY A 71 -4.19 -17.31 0.18
CA GLY A 71 -4.60 -18.70 0.00
C GLY A 71 -5.87 -18.88 -0.82
N ARG A 72 -6.57 -17.81 -1.19
CA ARG A 72 -7.78 -17.87 -2.01
C ARG A 72 -7.46 -18.49 -3.39
N PRO A 73 -8.27 -19.47 -3.89
CA PRO A 73 -8.11 -20.00 -5.25
C PRO A 73 -8.06 -18.88 -6.30
N ARG A 74 -7.22 -19.08 -7.32
CA ARG A 74 -6.95 -18.02 -8.32
C ARG A 74 -8.17 -17.64 -9.13
N ASP A 75 -8.98 -18.63 -9.47
CA ASP A 75 -10.16 -18.48 -10.31
C ASP A 75 -11.44 -18.18 -9.52
N LEU A 76 -11.34 -18.15 -8.18
CA LEU A 76 -12.48 -17.80 -7.35
C LEU A 76 -12.66 -16.27 -7.35
N PRO A 77 -13.80 -15.74 -7.80
CA PRO A 77 -14.05 -14.31 -7.78
C PRO A 77 -14.18 -13.78 -6.36
N LEU A 78 -13.88 -12.50 -6.15
CA LEU A 78 -14.15 -11.78 -4.90
C LEU A 78 -15.65 -11.66 -4.67
N GLY A 79 -16.38 -11.44 -5.76
CA GLY A 79 -17.83 -11.37 -5.73
C GLY A 79 -18.35 -10.37 -4.69
N LYS A 80 -19.25 -10.83 -3.81
CA LYS A 80 -19.82 -10.00 -2.73
C LYS A 80 -18.82 -9.61 -1.63
N THR A 81 -17.62 -10.18 -1.60
CA THR A 81 -16.60 -9.85 -0.58
C THR A 81 -16.18 -8.37 -0.66
N VAL A 82 -16.24 -7.78 -1.86
CA VAL A 82 -15.80 -6.42 -2.13
C VAL A 82 -16.91 -5.61 -2.78
N GLN A 83 -17.13 -4.40 -2.26
CA GLN A 83 -17.92 -3.36 -2.92
C GLN A 83 -17.00 -2.24 -3.39
N TRP A 84 -17.38 -1.59 -4.49
CA TRP A 84 -16.69 -0.42 -5.01
C TRP A 84 -17.46 0.86 -4.72
N VAL A 85 -16.73 1.91 -4.38
CA VAL A 85 -17.21 3.28 -4.29
C VAL A 85 -16.41 4.12 -5.30
N HIS A 86 -17.10 4.80 -6.19
CA HIS A 86 -16.54 5.61 -7.28
C HIS A 86 -15.63 4.82 -8.25
N ALA A 87 -16.01 3.57 -8.60
CA ALA A 87 -15.28 2.78 -9.58
C ALA A 87 -15.20 3.45 -10.96
N GLU A 88 -16.14 4.34 -11.27
CA GLU A 88 -16.15 5.17 -12.48
C GLU A 88 -14.90 6.04 -12.62
N ALA A 89 -14.24 6.43 -11.54
CA ALA A 89 -12.97 7.15 -11.59
C ALA A 89 -11.86 6.32 -12.28
N VAL A 90 -11.88 5.00 -12.09
CA VAL A 90 -10.97 4.08 -12.78
C VAL A 90 -11.35 3.94 -14.25
N SER A 91 -12.64 3.72 -14.55
CA SER A 91 -13.13 3.56 -15.94
C SER A 91 -12.84 4.79 -16.79
N GLN A 92 -13.07 6.00 -16.23
CA GLN A 92 -12.76 7.26 -16.89
C GLN A 92 -11.27 7.42 -17.17
N ALA A 93 -10.40 7.08 -16.18
CA ALA A 93 -8.96 7.14 -16.37
C ALA A 93 -8.47 6.16 -17.45
N LEU A 94 -9.03 4.96 -17.51
CA LEU A 94 -8.69 3.96 -18.52
C LEU A 94 -9.16 4.38 -19.93
N SER A 95 -10.29 5.07 -20.05
CA SER A 95 -10.80 5.55 -21.35
C SER A 95 -9.91 6.63 -21.97
N GLU A 96 -9.05 7.30 -21.21
CA GLU A 96 -8.05 8.24 -21.72
C GLU A 96 -6.96 7.55 -22.58
N GLY A 97 -6.77 6.24 -22.45
CA GLY A 97 -5.85 5.43 -23.25
C GLY A 97 -4.36 5.61 -22.97
N ARG A 98 -3.96 6.54 -22.10
CA ARG A 98 -2.57 6.90 -21.79
C ARG A 98 -1.93 6.07 -20.67
N GLY A 99 -2.56 4.94 -20.28
CA GLY A 99 -2.13 4.11 -19.13
C GLY A 99 -2.58 4.68 -17.80
N LEU A 100 -2.53 3.84 -16.76
CA LEU A 100 -3.06 4.20 -15.44
C LEU A 100 -2.07 3.84 -14.34
N LEU A 101 -1.72 4.81 -13.49
CA LEU A 101 -0.99 4.59 -12.25
C LEU A 101 -1.98 4.59 -11.08
N LEU A 102 -2.07 3.47 -10.38
CA LEU A 102 -2.81 3.34 -9.13
C LEU A 102 -1.89 3.53 -7.94
N LEU A 103 -2.23 4.47 -7.07
CA LEU A 103 -1.51 4.71 -5.82
C LEU A 103 -2.39 4.31 -4.63
N THR A 104 -1.83 3.56 -3.69
CA THR A 104 -2.50 3.19 -2.44
C THR A 104 -1.50 3.18 -1.29
N PRO A 105 -1.83 3.72 -0.10
CA PRO A 105 -0.99 3.55 1.09
C PRO A 105 -1.18 2.17 1.71
N HIS A 106 -0.31 1.78 2.65
CA HIS A 106 -0.50 0.60 3.50
C HIS A 106 -1.63 0.84 4.52
N LEU A 107 -2.84 1.07 4.00
CA LEU A 107 -4.06 1.43 4.71
C LEU A 107 -5.13 0.36 4.51
N GLY A 108 -5.79 -0.03 5.59
CA GLY A 108 -6.87 -1.01 5.56
C GLY A 108 -6.39 -2.36 5.00
N CYS A 109 -7.15 -2.91 4.09
CA CYS A 109 -6.79 -4.09 3.32
C CYS A 109 -6.22 -3.68 1.94
N PHE A 110 -5.02 -3.11 1.91
CA PHE A 110 -4.40 -2.69 0.66
C PHE A 110 -4.17 -3.85 -0.34
N GLU A 111 -3.97 -5.08 0.14
CA GLU A 111 -3.81 -6.27 -0.73
C GLU A 111 -5.07 -6.55 -1.57
N ILE A 112 -6.25 -6.19 -1.10
CA ILE A 112 -7.50 -6.42 -1.83
C ILE A 112 -7.66 -5.48 -3.02
N THR A 113 -7.03 -4.30 -3.00
CA THR A 113 -7.20 -3.28 -4.05
C THR A 113 -6.74 -3.78 -5.42
N ALA A 114 -5.56 -4.41 -5.48
CA ALA A 114 -5.03 -4.96 -6.72
C ALA A 114 -5.86 -6.17 -7.21
N GLN A 115 -6.35 -7.02 -6.31
CA GLN A 115 -7.21 -8.15 -6.67
C GLN A 115 -8.58 -7.67 -7.18
N ALA A 116 -9.18 -6.69 -6.52
CA ALA A 116 -10.45 -6.10 -6.93
C ALA A 116 -10.35 -5.37 -8.28
N TYR A 117 -9.22 -4.68 -8.50
CA TYR A 117 -8.94 -4.08 -9.80
C TYR A 117 -8.82 -5.16 -10.89
N ALA A 118 -8.02 -6.20 -10.66
CA ALA A 118 -7.80 -7.28 -11.63
C ALA A 118 -9.11 -7.99 -12.00
N GLU A 119 -10.00 -8.24 -11.03
CA GLU A 119 -11.30 -8.85 -11.29
C GLU A 119 -12.22 -7.98 -12.15
N ARG A 120 -12.24 -6.68 -11.91
CA ARG A 120 -13.18 -5.77 -12.57
C ARG A 120 -12.71 -5.22 -13.92
N PHE A 121 -11.39 -4.94 -14.02
CA PHE A 121 -10.80 -4.23 -15.16
C PHE A 121 -9.67 -5.00 -15.83
N GLY A 122 -9.14 -6.03 -15.16
CA GLY A 122 -7.91 -6.70 -15.56
C GLY A 122 -8.01 -7.54 -16.83
N ALA A 123 -9.22 -7.89 -17.28
CA ALA A 123 -9.42 -8.63 -18.53
C ALA A 123 -8.89 -7.83 -19.74
N ASP A 124 -9.23 -6.54 -19.80
CA ASP A 124 -8.83 -5.65 -20.88
C ASP A 124 -7.57 -4.84 -20.55
N LYS A 125 -7.40 -4.48 -19.26
CA LYS A 125 -6.36 -3.62 -18.76
C LYS A 125 -5.67 -4.24 -17.54
N PRO A 126 -4.74 -5.20 -17.75
CA PRO A 126 -4.08 -5.88 -16.65
C PRO A 126 -3.30 -4.92 -15.76
N ILE A 127 -3.24 -5.23 -14.46
CA ILE A 127 -2.45 -4.48 -13.49
C ILE A 127 -1.09 -5.14 -13.27
N THR A 128 -0.02 -4.36 -13.36
CA THR A 128 1.33 -4.74 -12.92
C THR A 128 1.61 -4.13 -11.55
N ALA A 129 1.61 -4.96 -10.51
CA ALA A 129 1.89 -4.52 -9.15
C ALA A 129 3.38 -4.65 -8.81
N LEU A 130 3.98 -3.56 -8.31
CA LEU A 130 5.35 -3.61 -7.77
C LEU A 130 5.38 -4.45 -6.51
N TYR A 131 6.32 -5.39 -6.40
CA TYR A 131 6.50 -6.17 -5.18
C TYR A 131 7.96 -6.34 -4.80
N ARG A 132 8.19 -6.47 -3.50
CA ARG A 132 9.47 -6.87 -2.94
C ARG A 132 9.35 -8.28 -2.39
N PRO A 133 10.10 -9.27 -2.91
CA PRO A 133 10.05 -10.63 -2.40
C PRO A 133 10.38 -10.68 -0.91
N ALA A 134 9.70 -11.54 -0.17
CA ALA A 134 10.05 -11.82 1.21
C ALA A 134 11.42 -12.50 1.28
N LYS A 135 12.13 -12.31 2.40
CA LYS A 135 13.44 -12.95 2.62
C LYS A 135 13.31 -14.47 2.78
N GLN A 136 12.21 -14.95 3.36
CA GLN A 136 11.95 -16.39 3.49
C GLN A 136 11.41 -16.94 2.17
N ALA A 137 12.06 -17.98 1.63
CA ALA A 137 11.71 -18.57 0.33
C ALA A 137 10.24 -19.03 0.26
N TRP A 138 9.75 -19.73 1.29
CA TRP A 138 8.36 -20.18 1.34
C TRP A 138 7.34 -19.04 1.31
N LEU A 139 7.65 -17.90 1.95
CA LEU A 139 6.79 -16.72 1.96
C LEU A 139 6.85 -15.99 0.62
N ALA A 140 8.04 -15.91 0.01
CA ALA A 140 8.21 -15.33 -1.33
C ALA A 140 7.42 -16.09 -2.39
N GLU A 141 7.48 -17.45 -2.38
CA GLU A 141 6.69 -18.31 -3.27
C GLU A 141 5.19 -18.12 -3.06
N MET A 142 4.74 -18.03 -1.81
CA MET A 142 3.33 -17.80 -1.49
C MET A 142 2.86 -16.43 -1.96
N MET A 143 3.63 -15.38 -1.73
CA MET A 143 3.34 -14.03 -2.23
C MET A 143 3.28 -13.99 -3.76
N LYS A 144 4.21 -14.66 -4.44
CA LYS A 144 4.22 -14.79 -5.90
C LYS A 144 2.97 -15.54 -6.40
N ALA A 145 2.64 -16.66 -5.76
CA ALA A 145 1.47 -17.46 -6.10
C ALA A 145 0.16 -16.67 -5.90
N SER A 146 0.02 -15.91 -4.82
CA SER A 146 -1.18 -15.14 -4.51
C SER A 146 -1.45 -14.02 -5.50
N ARG A 147 -0.40 -13.48 -6.11
CA ARG A 147 -0.45 -12.37 -7.07
C ARG A 147 -0.47 -12.80 -8.54
N ASN A 148 -0.23 -14.07 -8.82
CA ASN A 148 -0.36 -14.62 -10.18
C ASN A 148 -1.82 -15.03 -10.41
N ARG A 149 -2.66 -14.05 -10.74
CA ARG A 149 -4.11 -14.18 -10.99
C ARG A 149 -4.45 -13.63 -12.37
N PRO A 150 -5.58 -14.03 -12.99
CA PRO A 150 -6.05 -13.40 -14.21
C PRO A 150 -6.10 -11.87 -14.05
N GLY A 151 -5.59 -11.14 -15.03
CA GLY A 151 -5.55 -9.67 -15.01
C GLY A 151 -4.53 -9.04 -14.04
N MET A 152 -3.70 -9.84 -13.34
CA MET A 152 -2.71 -9.33 -12.37
C MET A 152 -1.31 -9.89 -12.66
N LEU A 153 -0.36 -9.01 -12.89
CA LEU A 153 1.06 -9.30 -13.07
C LEU A 153 1.86 -8.70 -11.92
N THR A 154 3.05 -9.24 -11.69
CA THR A 154 3.98 -8.70 -10.68
C THR A 154 5.26 -8.23 -11.31
N SER A 155 5.80 -7.13 -10.78
CA SER A 155 7.09 -6.57 -11.19
C SER A 155 8.02 -6.48 -9.98
N PRO A 156 9.26 -7.02 -10.07
CA PRO A 156 10.21 -6.91 -8.96
C PRO A 156 10.72 -5.48 -8.82
N ALA A 157 11.14 -5.09 -7.61
CA ALA A 157 11.74 -3.78 -7.31
C ALA A 157 13.20 -3.70 -7.82
N THR A 158 13.40 -3.90 -9.13
CA THR A 158 14.69 -3.87 -9.85
C THR A 158 14.58 -3.00 -11.10
N LEU A 159 15.70 -2.69 -11.76
CA LEU A 159 15.69 -1.94 -13.03
C LEU A 159 14.87 -2.63 -14.13
N SER A 160 14.89 -3.97 -14.18
CA SER A 160 14.05 -4.73 -15.12
C SER A 160 12.56 -4.56 -14.82
N GLY A 161 12.20 -4.53 -13.55
CA GLY A 161 10.82 -4.28 -13.12
C GLY A 161 10.35 -2.86 -13.44
N VAL A 162 11.20 -1.85 -13.29
CA VAL A 162 10.88 -0.47 -13.72
C VAL A 162 10.61 -0.43 -15.22
N ARG A 163 11.44 -1.10 -16.03
CA ARG A 163 11.22 -1.19 -17.48
C ARG A 163 9.92 -1.93 -17.83
N GLN A 164 9.55 -2.94 -17.06
CA GLN A 164 8.26 -3.65 -17.22
C GLN A 164 7.08 -2.71 -16.94
N MET A 165 7.11 -1.95 -15.85
CA MET A 165 6.07 -0.98 -15.50
C MET A 165 5.94 0.12 -16.57
N LEU A 166 7.05 0.68 -17.05
CA LEU A 166 7.04 1.67 -18.12
C LEU A 166 6.41 1.12 -19.41
N ARG A 167 6.73 -0.13 -19.77
CA ARG A 167 6.13 -0.78 -20.94
C ARG A 167 4.62 -1.00 -20.76
N ALA A 168 4.18 -1.41 -19.57
CA ALA A 168 2.77 -1.58 -19.26
C ALA A 168 2.00 -0.25 -19.43
N LEU A 169 2.50 0.84 -18.81
CA LEU A 169 1.87 2.16 -18.94
C LEU A 169 1.81 2.64 -20.40
N LYS A 170 2.91 2.48 -21.16
CA LYS A 170 2.95 2.85 -22.60
C LYS A 170 1.99 2.04 -23.48
N LYS A 171 1.59 0.84 -23.06
CA LYS A 171 0.55 0.02 -23.71
C LYS A 171 -0.86 0.40 -23.29
N GLY A 172 -1.04 1.41 -22.43
CA GLY A 172 -2.34 1.77 -21.88
C GLY A 172 -2.83 0.79 -20.79
N GLU A 173 -1.94 -0.04 -20.23
CA GLU A 173 -2.21 -0.94 -19.10
C GLU A 173 -2.04 -0.21 -17.76
N THR A 174 -2.21 -0.93 -16.64
CA THR A 174 -2.20 -0.33 -15.30
C THR A 174 -0.98 -0.77 -14.50
N VAL A 175 -0.45 0.15 -13.70
CA VAL A 175 0.60 -0.10 -12.70
C VAL A 175 0.10 0.26 -11.31
N GLY A 176 0.32 -0.61 -10.33
CA GLY A 176 -0.01 -0.37 -8.92
C GLY A 176 1.23 -0.17 -8.06
N LEU A 177 1.25 0.91 -7.25
CA LEU A 177 2.33 1.24 -6.33
C LEU A 177 1.81 1.61 -4.93
N LEU A 178 2.64 1.30 -3.92
CA LEU A 178 2.48 1.76 -2.54
C LEU A 178 3.66 2.68 -2.19
N PRO A 179 3.51 4.01 -2.31
CA PRO A 179 4.63 4.95 -2.22
C PRO A 179 4.97 5.41 -0.80
N ASP A 180 4.24 4.97 0.21
CA ASP A 180 4.30 5.44 1.60
C ASP A 180 5.39 4.79 2.46
N GLN A 181 6.22 3.90 1.92
CA GLN A 181 7.36 3.31 2.61
C GLN A 181 8.69 3.89 2.13
N VAL A 182 9.72 3.78 3.00
CA VAL A 182 11.07 4.26 2.71
C VAL A 182 11.69 3.42 1.61
N PRO A 183 12.07 4.02 0.46
CA PRO A 183 12.70 3.30 -0.63
C PRO A 183 14.16 2.93 -0.30
N PRO A 184 14.79 2.07 -1.12
CA PRO A 184 16.23 1.89 -1.08
C PRO A 184 16.97 3.22 -1.29
N GLU A 185 18.21 3.27 -0.83
CA GLU A 185 19.09 4.41 -1.04
C GLU A 185 19.24 4.76 -2.52
N GLY A 186 19.33 6.06 -2.82
CA GLY A 186 19.39 6.58 -4.20
C GLY A 186 18.06 6.53 -4.97
N MET A 187 17.00 5.93 -4.38
CA MET A 187 15.69 5.79 -5.03
C MET A 187 14.62 6.72 -4.43
N GLY A 188 15.01 7.66 -3.62
CA GLY A 188 14.12 8.62 -2.96
C GLY A 188 14.72 10.02 -2.85
N VAL A 189 13.90 10.94 -2.36
CA VAL A 189 14.27 12.29 -1.95
C VAL A 189 13.64 12.61 -0.62
N TRP A 190 14.21 13.57 0.09
CA TRP A 190 13.64 14.06 1.33
C TRP A 190 12.45 14.98 1.04
N ALA A 191 11.27 14.62 1.50
CA ALA A 191 10.04 15.41 1.40
C ALA A 191 9.23 15.27 2.70
N ASP A 192 8.39 16.25 3.00
CA ASP A 192 7.57 16.21 4.20
C ASP A 192 6.47 15.15 4.10
N PHE A 193 6.24 14.47 5.23
CA PHE A 193 5.13 13.55 5.45
C PHE A 193 4.59 13.78 6.87
N PHE A 194 3.35 14.23 6.97
CA PHE A 194 2.74 14.71 8.21
C PHE A 194 3.64 15.74 8.94
N GLY A 195 4.13 16.72 8.20
CA GLY A 195 4.96 17.81 8.75
C GLY A 195 6.35 17.41 9.22
N ARG A 196 6.82 16.21 8.90
CA ARG A 196 8.15 15.71 9.25
C ARG A 196 8.89 15.21 8.00
N ARG A 197 10.18 15.53 7.90
CA ARG A 197 11.00 15.07 6.78
C ARG A 197 11.09 13.55 6.74
N ALA A 198 10.76 12.98 5.59
CA ALA A 198 10.78 11.54 5.33
C ALA A 198 11.42 11.25 3.97
N TYR A 199 12.30 10.25 3.91
CA TYR A 199 12.87 9.82 2.64
C TYR A 199 11.78 9.14 1.81
N THR A 200 11.41 9.75 0.69
CA THR A 200 10.19 9.47 -0.09
C THR A 200 10.54 8.90 -1.46
N MET A 201 9.84 7.86 -1.86
CA MET A 201 10.00 7.18 -3.14
C MET A 201 9.70 8.11 -4.32
N THR A 202 10.61 8.12 -5.31
CA THR A 202 10.45 8.94 -6.54
C THR A 202 9.85 8.16 -7.72
N MET A 203 9.56 6.87 -7.53
CA MET A 203 9.11 5.99 -8.62
C MET A 203 7.81 6.47 -9.26
N ALA A 204 6.80 6.84 -8.46
CA ALA A 204 5.52 7.33 -8.98
C ALA A 204 5.72 8.55 -9.88
N ALA A 205 6.47 9.56 -9.40
CA ALA A 205 6.81 10.76 -10.17
C ALA A 205 7.53 10.43 -11.49
N LYS A 206 8.53 9.55 -11.44
CA LYS A 206 9.29 9.14 -12.65
C LYS A 206 8.40 8.42 -13.67
N LEU A 207 7.49 7.57 -13.24
CA LEU A 207 6.56 6.88 -14.14
C LEU A 207 5.61 7.89 -14.79
N VAL A 208 5.00 8.80 -14.03
CA VAL A 208 4.09 9.82 -14.59
C VAL A 208 4.83 10.75 -15.54
N ALA A 209 5.99 11.28 -15.16
CA ALA A 209 6.78 12.19 -16.02
C ALA A 209 7.16 11.54 -17.35
N GLN A 210 7.49 10.24 -17.36
CA GLN A 210 7.93 9.54 -18.59
C GLN A 210 6.78 9.01 -19.46
N THR A 211 5.58 8.82 -18.93
CA THR A 211 4.47 8.21 -19.66
C THR A 211 3.24 9.10 -19.77
N GLN A 212 3.15 10.15 -18.98
CA GLN A 212 1.99 11.05 -18.90
C GLN A 212 0.70 10.26 -18.58
N CYS A 213 0.83 9.13 -17.86
CA CYS A 213 -0.31 8.28 -17.51
C CYS A 213 -1.26 8.97 -16.53
N ALA A 214 -2.53 8.58 -16.56
CA ALA A 214 -3.52 9.01 -15.59
C ALA A 214 -3.18 8.48 -14.18
N VAL A 215 -3.58 9.20 -13.14
CA VAL A 215 -3.36 8.78 -11.75
C VAL A 215 -4.69 8.67 -11.02
N VAL A 216 -4.89 7.51 -10.37
CA VAL A 216 -6.05 7.23 -9.51
C VAL A 216 -5.57 6.71 -8.17
N LEU A 217 -6.22 7.15 -7.11
CA LEU A 217 -5.99 6.70 -5.75
C LEU A 217 -6.95 5.55 -5.43
N LEU A 218 -6.45 4.48 -4.82
CA LEU A 218 -7.28 3.40 -4.31
C LEU A 218 -7.08 3.22 -2.80
N ARG A 219 -8.17 3.01 -2.07
CA ARG A 219 -8.16 2.69 -0.64
C ARG A 219 -9.03 1.47 -0.38
N GLY A 220 -8.43 0.42 0.20
CA GLY A 220 -9.15 -0.78 0.62
C GLY A 220 -9.59 -0.68 2.09
N GLU A 221 -10.81 -0.23 2.35
CA GLU A 221 -11.37 -0.15 3.69
C GLU A 221 -11.78 -1.52 4.22
N ARG A 222 -11.31 -1.88 5.41
CA ARG A 222 -11.76 -3.07 6.14
C ARG A 222 -12.98 -2.74 6.97
N LEU A 223 -14.10 -3.41 6.71
CA LEU A 223 -15.33 -3.17 7.46
C LEU A 223 -15.32 -3.87 8.82
N GLY A 224 -15.90 -3.19 9.82
CA GLY A 224 -16.22 -3.81 11.10
C GLY A 224 -17.40 -4.80 10.99
N LEU A 225 -17.60 -5.67 11.99
CA LEU A 225 -18.63 -6.72 11.95
C LEU A 225 -20.03 -6.17 11.62
N TRP A 226 -20.45 -5.08 12.25
CA TRP A 226 -21.75 -4.47 12.02
C TRP A 226 -21.90 -3.95 10.58
N ALA A 227 -20.89 -3.21 10.08
CA ALA A 227 -20.91 -2.69 8.73
C ALA A 227 -20.87 -3.81 7.67
N ARG A 228 -20.16 -4.91 7.94
CA ARG A 228 -20.15 -6.11 7.10
C ARG A 228 -21.53 -6.75 7.01
N TRP A 229 -22.21 -6.88 8.15
CA TRP A 229 -23.58 -7.40 8.18
C TRP A 229 -24.54 -6.52 7.40
N GLN A 230 -24.48 -5.20 7.58
CA GLN A 230 -25.34 -4.25 6.86
C GLN A 230 -25.08 -4.20 5.35
N ARG A 231 -23.80 -4.21 4.95
CA ARG A 231 -23.41 -4.06 3.54
C ARG A 231 -23.32 -5.40 2.79
N GLY A 232 -23.28 -6.51 3.50
CA GLY A 232 -23.08 -7.84 2.89
C GLY A 232 -21.73 -8.02 2.22
N CYS A 233 -20.70 -7.25 2.61
CA CYS A 233 -19.33 -7.35 2.10
C CYS A 233 -18.31 -7.22 3.22
N ASP A 234 -17.07 -7.66 2.96
CA ASP A 234 -15.98 -7.58 3.94
C ASP A 234 -15.14 -6.31 3.78
N TYR A 235 -15.04 -5.81 2.56
CA TYR A 235 -14.20 -4.68 2.17
C TYR A 235 -14.92 -3.73 1.24
N VAL A 236 -14.54 -2.46 1.31
CA VAL A 236 -14.94 -1.44 0.34
C VAL A 236 -13.68 -0.88 -0.32
N VAL A 237 -13.64 -0.92 -1.64
CA VAL A 237 -12.58 -0.26 -2.43
C VAL A 237 -13.09 1.08 -2.90
N HIS A 238 -12.48 2.14 -2.40
CA HIS A 238 -12.75 3.51 -2.81
C HIS A 238 -11.77 3.92 -3.89
N ALA A 239 -12.26 4.50 -4.96
CA ALA A 239 -11.44 5.09 -6.01
C ALA A 239 -11.66 6.60 -6.08
N SER A 240 -10.60 7.36 -6.36
CA SER A 240 -10.70 8.80 -6.61
C SER A 240 -9.65 9.26 -7.62
N ARG A 241 -10.04 10.18 -8.50
CA ARG A 241 -9.09 10.84 -9.40
C ARG A 241 -8.19 11.79 -8.61
N VAL A 242 -6.94 11.84 -9.01
CA VAL A 242 -6.04 12.90 -8.55
C VAL A 242 -6.46 14.22 -9.23
N PRO A 243 -6.51 15.36 -8.52
CA PRO A 243 -6.78 16.66 -9.12
C PRO A 243 -5.81 16.97 -10.27
N HIS A 244 -6.33 17.57 -11.35
CA HIS A 244 -5.54 17.85 -12.57
C HIS A 244 -4.25 18.65 -12.30
N GLU A 245 -4.30 19.61 -11.38
CA GLU A 245 -3.11 20.40 -11.00
C GLU A 245 -2.04 19.53 -10.33
N VAL A 246 -2.44 18.52 -9.56
CA VAL A 246 -1.50 17.57 -8.95
C VAL A 246 -0.93 16.64 -10.01
N GLU A 247 -1.74 16.15 -10.98
CA GLU A 247 -1.21 15.37 -12.12
C GLU A 247 -0.15 16.16 -12.89
N LYS A 248 -0.34 17.47 -13.14
CA LYS A 248 0.66 18.35 -13.76
C LYS A 248 1.96 18.40 -12.97
N VAL A 249 1.88 18.54 -11.64
CA VAL A 249 3.06 18.51 -10.77
C VAL A 249 3.80 17.16 -10.89
N LEU A 250 3.07 16.04 -10.89
CA LEU A 250 3.67 14.71 -11.05
C LEU A 250 4.31 14.53 -12.44
N ALA A 251 3.75 15.15 -13.47
CA ALA A 251 4.22 15.10 -14.85
C ALA A 251 5.39 16.07 -15.14
N SER A 252 5.64 17.05 -14.28
CA SER A 252 6.63 18.13 -14.50
C SER A 252 8.08 17.66 -14.58
N GLY A 253 8.39 16.48 -13.99
CA GLY A 253 9.77 16.01 -13.84
C GLY A 253 10.50 16.57 -12.61
N ASP A 254 9.94 17.54 -11.89
CA ASP A 254 10.48 18.00 -10.60
C ASP A 254 10.25 16.91 -9.54
N THR A 255 11.32 16.20 -9.24
CA THR A 255 11.27 15.05 -8.33
C THR A 255 10.90 15.44 -6.90
N ALA A 256 11.36 16.60 -6.43
CA ALA A 256 11.12 17.04 -5.05
C ALA A 256 9.65 17.49 -4.86
N GLN A 257 9.14 18.31 -5.76
CA GLN A 257 7.74 18.76 -5.73
C GLN A 257 6.79 17.57 -5.93
N SER A 258 7.11 16.66 -6.85
CA SER A 258 6.31 15.45 -7.09
C SER A 258 6.29 14.51 -5.88
N ALA A 259 7.42 14.31 -5.19
CA ALA A 259 7.45 13.50 -3.97
C ALA A 259 6.62 14.12 -2.83
N ALA A 260 6.67 15.45 -2.67
CA ALA A 260 5.83 16.15 -1.72
C ALA A 260 4.34 16.05 -2.08
N ALA A 261 4.00 16.13 -3.36
CA ALA A 261 2.62 15.95 -3.83
C ALA A 261 2.11 14.52 -3.56
N VAL A 262 2.91 13.49 -3.86
CA VAL A 262 2.58 12.08 -3.53
C VAL A 262 2.36 11.90 -2.03
N ASN A 263 3.22 12.48 -1.18
CA ASN A 263 3.04 12.38 0.27
C ASN A 263 1.72 13.00 0.71
N ARG A 264 1.35 14.20 0.22
CA ARG A 264 0.05 14.84 0.55
C ARG A 264 -1.14 13.97 0.13
N LEU A 265 -1.10 13.39 -1.07
CA LEU A 265 -2.14 12.46 -1.52
C LEU A 265 -2.26 11.25 -0.58
N MET A 266 -1.13 10.71 -0.09
CA MET A 266 -1.15 9.61 0.88
C MET A 266 -1.68 10.08 2.25
N GLU A 267 -1.29 11.26 2.73
CA GLU A 267 -1.78 11.86 3.97
C GLU A 267 -3.30 12.02 3.94
N ASP A 268 -3.84 12.59 2.86
CA ASP A 268 -5.29 12.80 2.69
C ASP A 268 -6.06 11.47 2.70
N MET A 269 -5.52 10.44 2.04
CA MET A 269 -6.13 9.11 2.06
C MET A 269 -6.07 8.46 3.44
N ILE A 270 -4.92 8.57 4.13
CA ILE A 270 -4.72 8.01 5.47
C ILE A 270 -5.68 8.65 6.46
N MET A 271 -5.89 9.95 6.38
CA MET A 271 -6.78 10.67 7.30
C MET A 271 -8.27 10.37 7.10
N GLN A 272 -8.68 9.70 6.01
CA GLN A 272 -10.04 9.20 5.85
C GLN A 272 -10.36 7.96 6.71
N ALA A 273 -9.33 7.17 7.12
CA ALA A 273 -9.48 6.02 8.01
C ALA A 273 -8.17 5.81 8.80
N PRO A 274 -7.76 6.81 9.63
CA PRO A 274 -6.43 6.82 10.23
C PRO A 274 -6.17 5.64 11.16
N GLU A 275 -7.21 5.04 11.77
CA GLU A 275 -7.10 3.84 12.59
C GLU A 275 -6.72 2.58 11.79
N GLN A 276 -6.81 2.62 10.46
CA GLN A 276 -6.47 1.48 9.61
C GLN A 276 -5.08 1.57 8.98
N TYR A 277 -4.34 2.67 9.21
CA TYR A 277 -3.00 2.85 8.65
C TYR A 277 -1.90 2.16 9.46
N LEU A 278 -0.82 1.77 8.79
CA LEU A 278 0.30 1.03 9.39
C LEU A 278 1.28 1.97 10.16
N TRP A 279 0.80 2.65 11.21
CA TRP A 279 1.58 3.62 11.99
C TRP A 279 2.84 3.05 12.66
N GLY A 280 2.89 1.75 12.89
CA GLY A 280 4.06 1.09 13.49
C GLY A 280 5.27 0.97 12.56
N TYR A 281 5.09 1.21 11.23
CA TYR A 281 6.21 1.25 10.30
C TYR A 281 7.13 2.43 10.58
N ASN A 282 8.46 2.22 10.46
CA ASN A 282 9.43 3.29 10.67
C ASN A 282 9.58 4.17 9.41
N ARG A 283 8.60 5.07 9.19
CA ARG A 283 8.51 5.92 8.00
C ARG A 283 9.62 6.98 7.93
N TYR A 284 10.13 7.39 9.08
CA TYR A 284 11.11 8.47 9.19
C TYR A 284 12.55 7.98 9.41
N LYS A 285 12.83 6.70 9.16
CA LYS A 285 14.20 6.21 9.19
C LYS A 285 14.99 6.77 8.02
N PRO A 286 16.26 7.18 8.23
CA PRO A 286 17.13 7.55 7.11
C PRO A 286 17.46 6.32 6.25
N PRO A 287 17.87 6.49 4.99
CA PRO A 287 18.44 5.43 4.18
C PRO A 287 19.73 4.88 4.82
N ARG A 288 20.13 3.67 4.42
CA ARG A 288 21.14 2.87 5.15
C ARG A 288 22.51 3.55 5.26
N ALA A 289 22.98 4.25 4.21
CA ALA A 289 24.28 4.92 4.25
C ALA A 289 24.30 6.12 5.20
N GLU A 290 23.23 6.91 5.24
CA GLU A 290 23.15 8.01 6.21
C GLU A 290 23.15 7.50 7.67
N MET A 291 22.63 6.27 7.92
CA MET A 291 22.75 5.64 9.25
C MET A 291 24.18 5.26 9.60
N LEU A 292 24.99 4.87 8.61
CA LEU A 292 26.41 4.50 8.82
C LEU A 292 27.25 5.75 9.05
N THR A 293 27.02 6.84 8.32
CA THR A 293 27.76 8.12 8.52
C THR A 293 27.44 8.78 9.86
N THR A 294 26.18 8.70 10.35
CA THR A 294 25.84 9.21 11.68
C THR A 294 26.37 8.32 12.81
N ALA A 295 26.60 7.03 12.58
CA ALA A 295 27.17 6.11 13.56
C ALA A 295 28.73 6.21 13.62
N THR A 296 29.37 6.63 12.52
CA THR A 296 30.84 6.81 12.43
C THR A 296 31.29 8.26 12.61
N GLY A 297 30.37 9.24 12.59
CA GLY A 297 30.64 10.68 12.64
C GLY A 297 30.83 11.26 14.05
N GLY A 298 31.45 10.53 14.95
CA GLY A 298 31.92 11.02 16.27
C GLY A 298 33.33 11.58 16.26
N GLN A 299 33.95 11.96 15.15
CA GLN A 299 35.23 12.70 15.11
C GLN A 299 35.17 13.72 13.98
N ALA A 300 34.94 15.00 14.33
CA ALA A 300 35.30 16.12 13.48
C ALA A 300 36.84 16.18 13.37
N PRO A 301 37.45 16.35 12.19
CA PRO A 301 38.83 16.72 12.08
C PRO A 301 39.00 18.17 12.54
N THR A 302 39.92 18.38 13.43
CA THR A 302 40.48 19.66 13.89
C THR A 302 41.01 20.51 12.73
#